data_d7e5d44f9f0194f03c7082609011cb10
#
_entry.id   d7e5d44f9f0194f03c7082609011cb10
#
_cell.length_a   1.000
_cell.length_b   1.000
_cell.length_c   1.000
_cell.angle_alpha   90.00
_cell.angle_beta   90.00
_cell.angle_gamma   90.00
#
_symmetry.space_group_name_H-M   'P 1'
#
loop_
_entity.id
_entity.type
_entity.pdbx_description
1 polymer ?
#
loop_
_entity_poly.entity_id
_entity_poly.type
_entity_poly.pdbx_seq_one_letter_code
_entity_poly.pdbx_strand_id
1 'polypeptide(L)'
;LNGNTSTLGNSPRGVDMFAEWQKYKFFRVKAGQFKRPFTFENPMNPIDQGFMSYSQNVSKLAGFNDRAGGHASNGRDIGVQLQGDFLKNKAGRELLHYQVGVYNGQGTNVKDVDQRKDVIGGVWVMPVKGMRIGIFGWEGSYARKGKWTADDGTAQNGVRSLDQHRYAISGEYVVDDWTFRSEYIHSTGKAFAKALVNTNDATSTNCELSSNGDKSDGFYGLVIAPIIKKKIHVKARYDMYRPTAEWSKSRTQYEIGADYVFHKNFQINAEFARINDRSLAKHNYNMVDVEIDFRF
;
A
#
# COMPACT_ATOMS: atom_id res chain seq x y z
N LEU A 1 0.18 8.28 16.29
CA LEU A 1 0.39 7.28 17.34
C LEU A 1 -0.65 6.17 17.20
N ASN A 2 -0.20 4.93 17.14
CA ASN A 2 -1.08 3.77 17.09
C ASN A 2 -0.96 2.99 18.39
N GLY A 3 -2.05 2.89 19.14
CA GLY A 3 -2.14 2.06 20.35
C GLY A 3 -2.54 0.64 19.97
N ASN A 4 -1.67 -0.33 20.20
CA ASN A 4 -2.01 -1.74 20.03
C ASN A 4 -2.16 -2.39 21.40
N THR A 5 -3.35 -2.83 21.71
CA THR A 5 -3.72 -3.38 23.02
C THR A 5 -3.58 -4.89 23.13
N SER A 6 -3.34 -5.62 22.04
CA SER A 6 -3.55 -7.06 22.06
C SER A 6 -2.33 -7.92 22.40
N THR A 7 -1.10 -7.51 22.07
CA THR A 7 0.06 -8.41 22.22
C THR A 7 1.36 -7.77 22.70
N LEU A 8 1.43 -6.44 22.77
CA LEU A 8 2.68 -5.71 23.06
C LEU A 8 2.55 -4.69 24.19
N GLY A 9 1.53 -4.82 25.01
CA GLY A 9 1.21 -3.85 26.06
C GLY A 9 0.63 -2.56 25.50
N ASN A 10 0.16 -1.70 26.39
CA ASN A 10 -0.52 -0.43 26.09
C ASN A 10 0.44 0.73 25.71
N SER A 11 1.62 0.43 25.16
CA SER A 11 2.58 1.46 24.80
C SER A 11 2.19 2.15 23.48
N PRO A 12 2.14 3.47 23.44
CA PRO A 12 1.93 4.19 22.20
C PRO A 12 3.11 3.97 21.24
N ARG A 13 2.83 3.84 19.94
CA ARG A 13 3.84 3.62 18.90
C ARG A 13 3.84 4.76 17.92
N GLY A 14 5.03 5.20 17.55
CA GLY A 14 5.21 6.14 16.45
C GLY A 14 4.81 5.49 15.13
N VAL A 15 3.94 6.17 14.37
CA VAL A 15 3.52 5.73 13.04
C VAL A 15 4.35 6.44 11.97
N ASP A 16 4.37 7.76 11.98
CA ASP A 16 5.23 8.58 11.16
C ASP A 16 6.19 9.37 12.06
N MET A 17 7.48 9.22 11.81
CA MET A 17 8.54 9.90 12.54
C MET A 17 9.70 10.14 11.56
N PHE A 18 9.73 11.31 10.95
CA PHE A 18 10.74 11.67 9.95
C PHE A 18 11.12 13.13 10.00
N ALA A 19 12.29 13.43 9.45
CA ALA A 19 12.72 14.77 9.10
C ALA A 19 12.87 14.91 7.59
N GLU A 20 12.53 16.07 7.04
CA GLU A 20 12.69 16.33 5.62
C GLU A 20 13.38 17.65 5.39
N TRP A 21 14.50 17.62 4.64
CA TRP A 21 15.20 18.79 4.17
C TRP A 21 14.66 19.19 2.79
N GLN A 22 14.12 20.40 2.67
CA GLN A 22 13.34 20.87 1.51
C GLN A 22 13.88 22.18 0.91
N LYS A 23 15.18 22.44 1.00
CA LYS A 23 15.76 23.69 0.51
C LYS A 23 15.53 23.93 -0.98
N TYR A 24 15.58 22.87 -1.78
CA TYR A 24 15.42 22.93 -3.24
C TYR A 24 14.23 22.08 -3.69
N LYS A 25 13.44 22.58 -4.64
CA LYS A 25 12.30 21.82 -5.19
C LYS A 25 12.74 20.57 -5.94
N PHE A 26 13.84 20.66 -6.65
CA PHE A 26 14.38 19.56 -7.44
C PHE A 26 15.15 18.52 -6.63
N PHE A 27 15.45 18.81 -5.36
CA PHE A 27 16.22 17.91 -4.50
C PHE A 27 15.83 18.11 -3.03
N ARG A 28 15.14 17.13 -2.50
CA ARG A 28 14.71 17.05 -1.11
C ARG A 28 15.15 15.72 -0.53
N VAL A 29 15.49 15.70 0.74
CA VAL A 29 15.92 14.49 1.45
C VAL A 29 15.00 14.26 2.62
N LYS A 30 14.41 13.06 2.72
CA LYS A 30 13.53 12.65 3.79
C LYS A 30 14.14 11.42 4.48
N ALA A 31 14.24 11.44 5.82
CA ALA A 31 14.81 10.34 6.59
C ALA A 31 13.98 10.04 7.84
N GLY A 32 13.79 8.78 8.15
CA GLY A 32 13.00 8.31 9.29
C GLY A 32 12.01 7.21 8.92
N GLN A 33 10.93 7.09 9.68
CA GLN A 33 9.82 6.18 9.40
C GLN A 33 8.66 6.92 8.73
N PHE A 34 8.27 6.49 7.55
CA PHE A 34 7.19 7.08 6.75
C PHE A 34 6.66 6.09 5.71
N LYS A 35 5.57 6.45 5.04
CA LYS A 35 4.99 5.63 3.97
C LYS A 35 5.95 5.49 2.79
N ARG A 36 6.12 4.25 2.29
CA ARG A 36 6.99 3.93 1.15
C ARG A 36 6.54 4.66 -0.10
N PRO A 37 7.47 5.14 -0.96
CA PRO A 37 7.16 5.83 -2.20
C PRO A 37 6.78 4.86 -3.32
N PHE A 38 5.74 4.06 -3.10
CA PHE A 38 5.28 3.05 -4.04
C PHE A 38 3.78 3.24 -4.30
N THR A 39 3.41 3.47 -5.57
CA THR A 39 2.08 3.87 -6.06
C THR A 39 1.65 5.28 -5.63
N PHE A 40 0.47 5.73 -6.09
CA PHE A 40 -0.13 6.99 -5.64
C PHE A 40 -1.00 6.81 -4.40
N GLU A 41 -1.68 5.66 -4.28
CA GLU A 41 -2.59 5.44 -3.15
C GLU A 41 -1.85 5.14 -1.85
N ASN A 42 -0.71 4.41 -1.87
CA ASN A 42 0.01 4.06 -0.65
C ASN A 42 0.36 5.27 0.25
N PRO A 43 0.92 6.38 -0.27
CA PRO A 43 1.25 7.54 0.55
C PRO A 43 0.04 8.39 0.96
N MET A 44 -1.17 8.15 0.43
CA MET A 44 -2.36 8.93 0.79
C MET A 44 -2.77 8.72 2.24
N ASN A 45 -3.38 9.73 2.83
CA ASN A 45 -4.08 9.55 4.10
C ASN A 45 -5.38 8.77 3.86
N PRO A 46 -5.84 7.98 4.83
CA PRO A 46 -7.08 7.23 4.70
C PRO A 46 -8.27 8.09 4.26
N ILE A 47 -8.46 9.25 4.84
CA ILE A 47 -9.55 10.18 4.51
C ILE A 47 -9.49 10.74 3.06
N ASP A 48 -8.31 10.73 2.43
CA ASP A 48 -8.09 11.30 1.09
C ASP A 48 -8.17 10.22 -0.01
N GLN A 49 -8.26 8.95 0.35
CA GLN A 49 -8.29 7.85 -0.63
C GLN A 49 -9.65 7.71 -1.34
N GLY A 50 -10.71 8.19 -0.70
CA GLY A 50 -12.06 8.25 -1.27
C GLY A 50 -12.94 7.03 -0.98
N PHE A 51 -12.40 5.94 -0.48
CA PHE A 51 -13.09 4.74 -0.01
C PHE A 51 -12.61 4.40 1.40
N MET A 52 -13.42 3.70 2.19
CA MET A 52 -13.06 3.31 3.55
C MET A 52 -11.80 2.47 3.63
N SER A 53 -11.64 1.57 2.67
CA SER A 53 -10.50 0.66 2.61
C SER A 53 -9.58 0.99 1.44
N TYR A 54 -8.27 0.86 1.67
CA TYR A 54 -7.31 0.80 0.56
C TYR A 54 -7.70 -0.30 -0.42
N SER A 55 -7.34 -0.10 -1.68
CA SER A 55 -7.49 -1.13 -2.70
C SER A 55 -6.75 -2.42 -2.31
N GLN A 56 -7.24 -3.56 -2.80
CA GLN A 56 -6.64 -4.85 -2.49
C GLN A 56 -5.18 -4.94 -2.95
N ASN A 57 -4.88 -4.40 -4.14
CA ASN A 57 -3.51 -4.40 -4.65
C ASN A 57 -2.56 -3.60 -3.75
N VAL A 58 -2.93 -2.41 -3.30
CA VAL A 58 -2.12 -1.62 -2.37
C VAL A 58 -2.05 -2.31 -1.01
N SER A 59 -3.18 -2.81 -0.48
CA SER A 59 -3.21 -3.54 0.79
C SER A 59 -2.29 -4.76 0.80
N LYS A 60 -2.26 -5.53 -0.29
CA LYS A 60 -1.52 -6.80 -0.38
C LYS A 60 -0.13 -6.68 -0.99
N LEU A 61 0.14 -5.64 -1.77
CA LEU A 61 1.35 -5.53 -2.59
C LEU A 61 2.16 -4.23 -2.35
N ALA A 62 1.69 -3.33 -1.48
CA ALA A 62 2.42 -2.12 -1.11
C ALA A 62 2.81 -2.06 0.38
N GLY A 63 2.66 -3.18 1.11
CA GLY A 63 3.15 -3.33 2.46
C GLY A 63 2.16 -3.00 3.57
N PHE A 64 0.83 -2.94 3.33
CA PHE A 64 -0.14 -2.78 4.42
C PHE A 64 -0.39 -4.09 5.16
N ASN A 65 -0.89 -5.09 4.48
CA ASN A 65 -1.03 -6.47 4.94
C ASN A 65 -0.40 -7.37 3.88
N ASP A 66 0.91 -7.27 3.80
CA ASP A 66 1.69 -7.70 2.66
C ASP A 66 1.65 -9.21 2.46
N ARG A 67 1.51 -9.63 1.20
CA ARG A 67 1.47 -11.03 0.81
C ARG A 67 2.70 -11.84 1.20
N ALA A 68 3.87 -11.20 1.27
CA ALA A 68 5.14 -11.90 1.56
C ALA A 68 5.14 -12.59 2.92
N GLY A 69 4.36 -12.11 3.85
CA GLY A 69 4.26 -12.73 5.16
C GLY A 69 3.00 -12.36 5.94
N GLY A 70 2.01 -11.71 5.31
CA GLY A 70 0.82 -11.24 6.00
C GLY A 70 1.16 -10.29 7.16
N HIS A 71 2.26 -9.55 7.07
CA HIS A 71 2.65 -8.59 8.09
C HIS A 71 2.06 -7.22 7.81
N ALA A 72 1.52 -6.60 8.84
CA ALA A 72 0.92 -5.28 8.74
C ALA A 72 1.96 -4.19 9.01
N SER A 73 2.35 -3.45 7.98
CA SER A 73 3.26 -2.31 8.08
C SER A 73 2.58 -0.96 7.84
N ASN A 74 1.28 -0.96 7.55
CA ASN A 74 0.52 0.23 7.17
C ASN A 74 1.20 1.05 6.05
N GLY A 75 1.84 0.34 5.10
CA GLY A 75 2.56 0.93 3.98
C GLY A 75 3.85 1.67 4.33
N ARG A 76 4.35 1.56 5.57
CA ARG A 76 5.50 2.31 6.09
C ARG A 76 6.75 1.47 6.24
N ASP A 77 7.88 2.18 6.28
CA ASP A 77 9.18 1.60 6.63
C ASP A 77 10.13 2.68 7.14
N ILE A 78 11.24 2.26 7.71
CA ILE A 78 12.35 3.14 8.10
C ILE A 78 13.31 3.24 6.92
N GLY A 79 13.65 4.47 6.51
CA GLY A 79 14.55 4.66 5.38
C GLY A 79 14.97 6.09 5.14
N VAL A 80 15.69 6.26 4.03
CA VAL A 80 16.09 7.55 3.49
C VAL A 80 15.61 7.66 2.05
N GLN A 81 14.95 8.76 1.70
CA GLN A 81 14.36 9.03 0.39
C GLN A 81 14.88 10.34 -0.18
N LEU A 82 15.22 10.32 -1.45
CA LEU A 82 15.44 11.48 -2.29
C LEU A 82 14.20 11.71 -3.15
N GLN A 83 13.81 12.97 -3.32
CA GLN A 83 12.68 13.34 -4.18
C GLN A 83 12.81 14.76 -4.73
N GLY A 84 12.14 15.02 -5.84
CA GLY A 84 12.18 16.36 -6.43
C GLY A 84 11.27 16.52 -7.64
N ASP A 85 11.11 17.81 -8.00
CA ASP A 85 10.24 18.25 -9.08
C ASP A 85 11.06 18.98 -10.15
N PHE A 86 10.77 18.69 -11.43
CA PHE A 86 11.49 19.21 -12.59
C PHE A 86 10.58 19.66 -13.72
N LEU A 87 11.18 20.29 -14.75
CA LEU A 87 10.57 20.64 -16.02
C LEU A 87 9.38 21.58 -15.86
N LYS A 88 9.64 22.83 -15.49
CA LYS A 88 8.62 23.87 -15.43
C LYS A 88 8.05 24.20 -16.81
N ASN A 89 6.74 24.26 -16.90
CA ASN A 89 6.06 24.82 -18.05
C ASN A 89 6.04 26.38 -17.98
N LYS A 90 5.52 27.02 -19.03
CA LYS A 90 5.41 28.49 -19.10
C LYS A 90 4.57 29.10 -17.97
N ALA A 91 3.64 28.35 -17.38
CA ALA A 91 2.83 28.78 -16.23
C ALA A 91 3.50 28.49 -14.86
N GLY A 92 4.75 28.04 -14.84
CA GLY A 92 5.52 27.76 -13.63
C GLY A 92 5.16 26.45 -12.91
N ARG A 93 4.33 25.59 -13.52
CA ARG A 93 3.96 24.30 -12.97
C ARG A 93 5.02 23.25 -13.32
N GLU A 94 5.43 22.45 -12.34
CA GLU A 94 6.33 21.32 -12.54
C GLU A 94 5.61 20.22 -13.33
N LEU A 95 6.33 19.57 -14.26
CA LEU A 95 5.78 18.56 -15.16
C LEU A 95 6.24 17.15 -14.83
N LEU A 96 7.31 17.01 -14.06
CA LEU A 96 7.91 15.72 -13.71
C LEU A 96 8.28 15.71 -12.23
N HIS A 97 7.96 14.59 -11.56
CA HIS A 97 8.41 14.28 -10.21
C HIS A 97 9.16 12.95 -10.19
N TYR A 98 10.18 12.86 -9.36
CA TYR A 98 10.86 11.61 -9.03
C TYR A 98 10.95 11.42 -7.53
N GLN A 99 11.01 10.15 -7.13
CA GLN A 99 11.34 9.75 -5.76
C GLN A 99 12.04 8.40 -5.77
N VAL A 100 13.05 8.23 -4.94
CA VAL A 100 13.76 6.97 -4.74
C VAL A 100 14.33 6.92 -3.33
N GLY A 101 14.26 5.77 -2.68
CA GLY A 101 14.78 5.61 -1.33
C GLY A 101 15.28 4.21 -1.04
N VAL A 102 16.02 4.12 0.07
CA VAL A 102 16.53 2.87 0.63
C VAL A 102 15.88 2.65 1.99
N TYR A 103 15.33 1.46 2.20
CA TYR A 103 14.49 1.11 3.36
C TYR A 103 14.96 -0.19 4.00
N ASN A 104 14.56 -0.42 5.25
CA ASN A 104 14.89 -1.65 5.96
C ASN A 104 14.21 -2.91 5.41
N GLY A 105 13.07 -2.79 4.69
CA GLY A 105 12.33 -3.92 4.13
C GLY A 105 11.39 -4.64 5.10
N GLN A 106 11.48 -4.39 6.40
CA GLN A 106 10.74 -5.13 7.43
C GLN A 106 9.41 -4.47 7.86
N GLY A 107 9.19 -3.19 7.49
CA GLY A 107 7.98 -2.45 7.82
C GLY A 107 8.04 -1.65 9.11
N THR A 108 6.87 -1.21 9.57
CA THR A 108 6.71 -0.26 10.69
C THR A 108 7.19 -0.84 12.02
N ASN A 109 8.13 -0.19 12.67
CA ASN A 109 8.64 -0.53 14.00
C ASN A 109 9.19 -1.97 14.12
N VAL A 110 9.60 -2.57 13.01
CA VAL A 110 10.16 -3.92 12.98
C VAL A 110 11.66 -3.85 12.86
N LYS A 111 12.36 -4.67 13.68
CA LYS A 111 13.82 -4.78 13.65
C LYS A 111 14.25 -5.48 12.35
N ASP A 112 15.26 -4.94 11.71
CA ASP A 112 15.95 -5.60 10.60
C ASP A 112 16.63 -6.89 11.07
N VAL A 113 16.35 -8.01 10.41
CA VAL A 113 16.85 -9.32 10.80
C VAL A 113 17.83 -9.93 9.81
N ASP A 114 17.89 -9.42 8.57
CA ASP A 114 18.79 -9.95 7.53
C ASP A 114 19.81 -8.92 6.99
N GLN A 115 19.72 -7.67 7.46
CA GLN A 115 20.57 -6.54 7.04
C GLN A 115 20.44 -6.17 5.56
N ARG A 116 19.51 -6.77 4.82
CA ARG A 116 19.21 -6.39 3.43
C ARG A 116 18.37 -5.12 3.40
N LYS A 117 18.47 -4.40 2.31
CA LYS A 117 17.73 -3.14 2.14
C LYS A 117 16.88 -3.20 0.89
N ASP A 118 15.71 -2.60 1.00
CA ASP A 118 14.81 -2.41 -0.12
C ASP A 118 15.13 -1.10 -0.82
N VAL A 119 15.16 -1.11 -2.15
CA VAL A 119 15.19 0.09 -2.98
C VAL A 119 13.80 0.27 -3.58
N ILE A 120 13.18 1.41 -3.27
CA ILE A 120 11.81 1.72 -3.70
C ILE A 120 11.78 3.11 -4.30
N GLY A 121 11.09 3.26 -5.43
CA GLY A 121 10.96 4.57 -6.04
C GLY A 121 10.00 4.60 -7.21
N GLY A 122 9.84 5.79 -7.78
CA GLY A 122 9.00 6.02 -8.94
C GLY A 122 9.25 7.38 -9.57
N VAL A 123 8.72 7.51 -10.76
CA VAL A 123 8.70 8.75 -11.52
C VAL A 123 7.32 8.94 -12.13
N TRP A 124 6.82 10.17 -12.14
CA TRP A 124 5.58 10.49 -12.81
C TRP A 124 5.62 11.82 -13.53
N VAL A 125 4.82 11.90 -14.57
CA VAL A 125 4.58 13.12 -15.33
C VAL A 125 3.24 13.73 -14.98
N MET A 126 3.15 15.06 -15.06
CA MET A 126 1.96 15.87 -14.79
C MET A 126 1.60 16.71 -16.02
N PRO A 127 1.11 16.09 -17.10
CA PRO A 127 0.93 16.77 -18.40
C PRO A 127 -0.06 17.93 -18.33
N VAL A 128 -1.17 17.74 -17.62
CA VAL A 128 -2.18 18.79 -17.39
C VAL A 128 -2.43 18.98 -15.89
N LYS A 129 -3.03 20.10 -15.50
CA LYS A 129 -3.38 20.38 -14.11
C LYS A 129 -4.30 19.29 -13.57
N GLY A 130 -3.96 18.72 -12.40
CA GLY A 130 -4.71 17.67 -11.74
C GLY A 130 -4.45 16.25 -12.25
N MET A 131 -3.70 16.07 -13.35
CA MET A 131 -3.33 14.75 -13.86
C MET A 131 -1.90 14.38 -13.46
N ARG A 132 -1.72 13.13 -13.08
CA ARG A 132 -0.40 12.50 -12.88
C ARG A 132 -0.45 11.06 -13.38
N ILE A 133 0.61 10.64 -14.08
CA ILE A 133 0.79 9.28 -14.58
C ILE A 133 2.20 8.84 -14.23
N GLY A 134 2.34 7.73 -13.54
CA GLY A 134 3.62 7.29 -12.99
C GLY A 134 3.88 5.80 -13.10
N ILE A 135 5.16 5.48 -13.01
CA ILE A 135 5.67 4.12 -12.88
C ILE A 135 6.51 4.02 -11.63
N PHE A 136 6.47 2.86 -10.99
CA PHE A 136 7.14 2.61 -9.71
C PHE A 136 7.84 1.25 -9.76
N GLY A 137 8.94 1.16 -9.02
CA GLY A 137 9.70 -0.06 -8.81
C GLY A 137 9.99 -0.30 -7.33
N TRP A 138 10.06 -1.57 -6.96
CA TRP A 138 10.47 -2.02 -5.64
C TRP A 138 11.29 -3.29 -5.79
N GLU A 139 12.54 -3.19 -5.40
CA GLU A 139 13.52 -4.27 -5.32
C GLU A 139 13.91 -4.46 -3.88
N GLY A 140 13.68 -5.65 -3.31
CA GLY A 140 13.96 -5.86 -1.91
C GLY A 140 13.73 -7.27 -1.42
N SER A 141 13.54 -7.41 -0.11
CA SER A 141 13.32 -8.70 0.54
C SER A 141 12.45 -8.58 1.78
N TYR A 142 11.85 -9.69 2.17
CA TYR A 142 11.20 -9.82 3.46
C TYR A 142 11.77 -11.01 4.22
N ALA A 143 12.24 -10.81 5.44
CA ALA A 143 12.92 -11.82 6.22
C ALA A 143 12.24 -12.16 7.54
N ARG A 144 12.44 -13.39 7.99
CA ARG A 144 12.07 -13.88 9.31
C ARG A 144 13.21 -14.72 9.92
N LYS A 145 13.26 -14.74 11.24
CA LYS A 145 14.12 -15.63 12.00
C LYS A 145 13.28 -16.73 12.63
N GLY A 146 13.60 -18.02 12.34
CA GLY A 146 12.82 -19.13 12.87
C GLY A 146 13.21 -20.46 12.24
N LYS A 147 12.29 -21.42 12.26
CA LYS A 147 12.48 -22.78 11.78
C LYS A 147 11.72 -23.04 10.49
N TRP A 148 12.29 -23.85 9.61
CA TRP A 148 11.65 -24.37 8.41
C TRP A 148 12.25 -25.72 8.00
N THR A 149 11.57 -26.39 7.10
CA THR A 149 12.06 -27.60 6.43
C THR A 149 12.63 -27.21 5.07
N ALA A 150 13.87 -27.57 4.79
CA ALA A 150 14.48 -27.38 3.47
C ALA A 150 13.91 -28.39 2.46
N ASP A 151 14.14 -28.14 1.16
CA ASP A 151 13.61 -29.00 0.09
C ASP A 151 14.13 -30.43 0.13
N ASP A 152 15.28 -30.67 0.76
CA ASP A 152 15.86 -32.00 1.03
C ASP A 152 15.31 -32.69 2.30
N GLY A 153 14.32 -32.08 2.97
CA GLY A 153 13.70 -32.59 4.20
C GLY A 153 14.48 -32.26 5.48
N THR A 154 15.61 -31.53 5.42
CA THR A 154 16.38 -31.19 6.61
C THR A 154 15.74 -30.05 7.39
N ALA A 155 15.75 -30.14 8.72
CA ALA A 155 15.29 -29.08 9.60
C ALA A 155 16.32 -27.94 9.65
N GLN A 156 15.88 -26.74 9.37
CA GLN A 156 16.67 -25.51 9.36
C GLN A 156 16.23 -24.57 10.48
N ASN A 157 17.15 -23.76 11.00
CA ASN A 157 16.87 -22.71 11.96
C ASN A 157 17.82 -21.52 11.73
N GLY A 158 17.25 -20.33 11.58
CA GLY A 158 18.05 -19.14 11.30
C GLY A 158 17.23 -18.03 10.67
N VAL A 159 17.89 -17.17 9.91
CA VAL A 159 17.23 -16.13 9.11
C VAL A 159 16.92 -16.69 7.73
N ARG A 160 15.65 -16.59 7.32
CA ARG A 160 15.21 -16.90 5.97
C ARG A 160 14.72 -15.62 5.33
N SER A 161 15.39 -15.19 4.26
CA SER A 161 15.06 -13.99 3.49
C SER A 161 14.43 -14.39 2.15
N LEU A 162 13.37 -13.70 1.75
CA LEU A 162 12.60 -13.95 0.53
C LEU A 162 12.66 -12.71 -0.35
N ASP A 163 13.29 -12.84 -1.50
CA ASP A 163 13.38 -11.77 -2.49
C ASP A 163 11.99 -11.34 -2.98
N GLN A 164 11.80 -10.03 -3.13
CA GLN A 164 10.56 -9.41 -3.58
C GLN A 164 10.88 -8.39 -4.66
N HIS A 165 10.26 -8.54 -5.84
CA HIS A 165 10.38 -7.61 -6.95
C HIS A 165 8.98 -7.13 -7.33
N ARG A 166 8.79 -5.83 -7.41
CA ARG A 166 7.47 -5.26 -7.71
C ARG A 166 7.59 -4.09 -8.66
N TYR A 167 6.61 -3.98 -9.54
CA TYR A 167 6.42 -2.76 -10.31
C TYR A 167 4.95 -2.34 -10.27
N ALA A 168 4.73 -1.05 -10.43
CA ALA A 168 3.38 -0.49 -10.50
C ALA A 168 3.28 0.56 -11.60
N ILE A 169 2.07 0.69 -12.14
CA ILE A 169 1.67 1.76 -13.03
C ILE A 169 0.45 2.43 -12.38
N SER A 170 0.52 3.75 -12.20
CA SER A 170 -0.52 4.53 -11.54
C SER A 170 -0.94 5.72 -12.39
N GLY A 171 -2.23 5.96 -12.47
CA GLY A 171 -2.81 7.13 -13.11
C GLY A 171 -3.84 7.80 -12.21
N GLU A 172 -3.82 9.13 -12.14
CA GLU A 172 -4.82 9.91 -11.43
C GLU A 172 -5.15 11.19 -12.18
N TYR A 173 -6.42 11.54 -12.20
CA TYR A 173 -6.89 12.82 -12.71
C TYR A 173 -7.94 13.41 -11.79
N VAL A 174 -7.65 14.56 -11.20
CA VAL A 174 -8.56 15.30 -10.34
C VAL A 174 -8.89 16.61 -11.02
N VAL A 175 -10.16 16.82 -11.34
CA VAL A 175 -10.64 18.01 -12.05
C VAL A 175 -12.09 18.33 -11.64
N ASP A 176 -12.35 19.58 -11.32
CA ASP A 176 -13.73 20.07 -11.02
C ASP A 176 -14.47 19.23 -9.97
N ASP A 177 -13.77 18.74 -8.95
CA ASP A 177 -14.31 17.88 -7.89
C ASP A 177 -14.56 16.42 -8.33
N TRP A 178 -14.19 16.07 -9.56
CA TRP A 178 -14.11 14.68 -10.02
C TRP A 178 -12.75 14.10 -9.67
N THR A 179 -12.75 12.83 -9.29
CA THR A 179 -11.51 12.05 -9.14
C THR A 179 -11.61 10.77 -9.96
N PHE A 180 -10.62 10.56 -10.81
CA PHE A 180 -10.38 9.30 -11.53
C PHE A 180 -9.04 8.78 -11.07
N ARG A 181 -8.96 7.53 -10.60
CA ARG A 181 -7.69 6.89 -10.22
C ARG A 181 -7.69 5.44 -10.62
N SER A 182 -6.54 4.97 -11.08
CA SER A 182 -6.33 3.57 -11.42
C SER A 182 -4.88 3.19 -11.19
N GLU A 183 -4.68 2.00 -10.62
CA GLU A 183 -3.35 1.47 -10.36
C GLU A 183 -3.31 -0.03 -10.63
N TYR A 184 -2.21 -0.48 -11.21
CA TYR A 184 -1.85 -1.88 -11.38
C TYR A 184 -0.53 -2.16 -10.66
N ILE A 185 -0.48 -3.25 -9.88
CA ILE A 185 0.75 -3.72 -9.24
C ILE A 185 0.98 -5.17 -9.63
N HIS A 186 2.21 -5.49 -10.02
CA HIS A 186 2.70 -6.85 -10.17
C HIS A 186 3.81 -7.12 -9.15
N SER A 187 3.80 -8.30 -8.56
CA SER A 187 4.79 -8.73 -7.56
C SER A 187 5.27 -10.13 -7.89
N THR A 188 6.59 -10.32 -7.83
CA THR A 188 7.23 -11.63 -7.85
C THR A 188 8.02 -11.83 -6.54
N GLY A 189 8.17 -13.08 -6.13
CA GLY A 189 8.85 -13.50 -4.91
C GLY A 189 7.98 -14.46 -4.10
N LYS A 190 8.66 -15.35 -3.38
CA LYS A 190 7.99 -16.32 -2.49
C LYS A 190 7.37 -15.60 -1.28
N ALA A 191 6.47 -16.28 -0.60
CA ALA A 191 5.81 -15.80 0.60
C ALA A 191 5.91 -16.82 1.72
N PHE A 192 5.88 -16.38 2.97
CA PHE A 192 5.75 -17.29 4.12
C PHE A 192 4.32 -17.85 4.20
N ALA A 193 4.19 -19.11 4.60
CA ALA A 193 2.91 -19.83 4.67
C ALA A 193 1.97 -19.24 5.73
N LYS A 194 2.52 -18.73 6.83
CA LYS A 194 1.73 -18.18 7.95
C LYS A 194 2.06 -16.70 8.16
N ALA A 195 1.05 -15.92 8.51
CA ALA A 195 1.24 -14.55 8.98
C ALA A 195 2.06 -14.51 10.29
N LEU A 196 2.74 -13.40 10.55
CA LEU A 196 3.35 -13.16 11.86
C LEU A 196 2.27 -13.08 12.93
N VAL A 197 2.50 -13.74 14.06
CA VAL A 197 1.63 -13.64 15.25
C VAL A 197 1.74 -12.23 15.84
N ASN A 198 2.96 -11.68 15.87
CA ASN A 198 3.25 -10.32 16.28
C ASN A 198 3.81 -9.55 15.09
N THR A 199 3.05 -8.57 14.60
CA THR A 199 3.39 -7.79 13.40
C THR A 199 4.62 -6.89 13.55
N ASN A 200 5.13 -6.71 14.77
CA ASN A 200 6.30 -5.88 15.03
C ASN A 200 7.56 -6.69 15.39
N ASP A 201 7.46 -7.99 15.31
CA ASP A 201 8.58 -8.88 15.56
C ASP A 201 8.74 -9.83 14.37
N ALA A 202 9.82 -9.66 13.63
CA ALA A 202 10.19 -10.55 12.53
C ALA A 202 10.76 -11.89 13.02
N THR A 203 10.94 -12.08 14.31
CA THR A 203 11.28 -13.38 14.88
C THR A 203 10.04 -14.25 14.94
N SER A 204 10.00 -15.31 14.15
CA SER A 204 8.89 -16.27 14.09
C SER A 204 9.47 -17.67 14.19
N THR A 205 8.73 -18.56 14.85
CA THR A 205 9.08 -20.00 14.85
C THR A 205 8.73 -20.69 13.54
N ASN A 206 7.99 -20.04 12.66
CA ASN A 206 7.53 -20.60 11.38
C ASN A 206 8.03 -19.77 10.20
N CYS A 207 9.00 -20.34 9.47
CA CYS A 207 9.53 -19.80 8.22
C CYS A 207 9.24 -20.70 7.02
N GLU A 208 8.19 -21.56 7.08
CA GLU A 208 7.75 -22.36 5.96
C GLU A 208 7.21 -21.49 4.81
N LEU A 209 7.42 -21.94 3.57
CA LEU A 209 6.97 -21.24 2.40
C LEU A 209 5.51 -21.55 2.09
N SER A 210 4.82 -20.56 1.56
CA SER A 210 3.50 -20.72 0.99
C SER A 210 3.55 -21.57 -0.29
N SER A 211 2.56 -22.44 -0.47
CA SER A 211 2.36 -23.19 -1.72
C SER A 211 1.70 -22.35 -2.83
N ASN A 212 1.40 -21.07 -2.58
CA ASN A 212 0.67 -20.22 -3.53
C ASN A 212 1.53 -19.65 -4.68
N GLY A 213 2.71 -20.22 -4.94
CA GLY A 213 3.59 -19.74 -6.00
C GLY A 213 4.31 -18.43 -5.66
N ASP A 214 4.96 -17.85 -6.66
CA ASP A 214 5.86 -16.71 -6.52
C ASP A 214 5.37 -15.43 -7.22
N LYS A 215 4.17 -15.44 -7.81
CA LYS A 215 3.61 -14.30 -8.55
C LYS A 215 2.26 -13.90 -7.99
N SER A 216 1.99 -12.61 -7.98
CA SER A 216 0.69 -12.04 -7.67
C SER A 216 0.53 -10.69 -8.33
N ASP A 217 -0.68 -10.27 -8.57
CA ASP A 217 -0.98 -8.95 -9.09
C ASP A 217 -2.34 -8.43 -8.61
N GLY A 218 -2.57 -7.15 -8.85
CA GLY A 218 -3.83 -6.51 -8.57
C GLY A 218 -4.02 -5.25 -9.40
N PHE A 219 -5.26 -4.89 -9.56
CA PHE A 219 -5.70 -3.72 -10.31
C PHE A 219 -6.92 -3.11 -9.65
N TYR A 220 -6.97 -1.80 -9.60
CA TYR A 220 -8.23 -1.10 -9.35
C TYR A 220 -8.41 0.09 -10.28
N GLY A 221 -9.68 0.46 -10.49
CA GLY A 221 -10.08 1.70 -11.09
C GLY A 221 -11.23 2.29 -10.31
N LEU A 222 -11.17 3.57 -9.98
CA LEU A 222 -12.22 4.28 -9.28
C LEU A 222 -12.61 5.58 -9.95
N VAL A 223 -13.85 5.97 -9.69
CA VAL A 223 -14.38 7.29 -10.01
C VAL A 223 -15.14 7.84 -8.82
N ILE A 224 -14.94 9.12 -8.51
CA ILE A 224 -15.70 9.88 -7.54
C ILE A 224 -16.27 11.09 -8.30
N ALA A 225 -17.58 11.24 -8.27
CA ALA A 225 -18.32 12.25 -9.02
C ALA A 225 -19.12 13.16 -8.09
N PRO A 226 -19.04 14.49 -8.20
CA PRO A 226 -19.82 15.40 -7.39
C PRO A 226 -21.30 15.40 -7.83
N ILE A 227 -22.21 15.19 -6.89
CA ILE A 227 -23.64 15.50 -7.03
C ILE A 227 -23.88 16.96 -6.61
N ILE A 228 -23.29 17.34 -5.48
CA ILE A 228 -23.21 18.72 -5.02
C ILE A 228 -21.74 19.01 -4.75
N LYS A 229 -21.12 19.88 -5.54
CA LYS A 229 -19.70 20.21 -5.44
C LYS A 229 -19.30 20.47 -4.00
N LYS A 230 -18.22 19.81 -3.56
CA LYS A 230 -17.61 19.90 -2.21
C LYS A 230 -18.52 19.45 -1.06
N LYS A 231 -19.64 18.80 -1.35
CA LYS A 231 -20.60 18.37 -0.32
C LYS A 231 -21.05 16.93 -0.46
N ILE A 232 -21.50 16.53 -1.63
CA ILE A 232 -22.06 15.19 -1.86
C ILE A 232 -21.39 14.61 -3.09
N HIS A 233 -20.78 13.46 -2.94
CA HIS A 233 -20.22 12.69 -4.04
C HIS A 233 -20.85 11.31 -4.08
N VAL A 234 -20.92 10.77 -5.29
CA VAL A 234 -21.14 9.34 -5.52
C VAL A 234 -19.87 8.75 -6.06
N LYS A 235 -19.63 7.49 -5.74
CA LYS A 235 -18.36 6.83 -6.05
C LYS A 235 -18.56 5.40 -6.49
N ALA A 236 -17.70 4.92 -7.37
CA ALA A 236 -17.63 3.54 -7.80
C ALA A 236 -16.18 3.09 -7.90
N ARG A 237 -15.92 1.84 -7.52
CA ARG A 237 -14.61 1.20 -7.65
C ARG A 237 -14.78 -0.22 -8.14
N TYR A 238 -13.98 -0.61 -9.13
CA TYR A 238 -13.66 -1.99 -9.43
C TYR A 238 -12.30 -2.29 -8.84
N ASP A 239 -12.19 -3.38 -8.07
CA ASP A 239 -10.96 -3.74 -7.37
C ASP A 239 -10.73 -5.26 -7.49
N MET A 240 -9.55 -5.65 -7.93
CA MET A 240 -9.18 -7.03 -8.21
C MET A 240 -7.80 -7.35 -7.67
N TYR A 241 -7.69 -8.49 -6.99
CA TYR A 241 -6.43 -9.06 -6.54
C TYR A 241 -6.35 -10.55 -6.91
N ARG A 242 -5.19 -10.96 -7.46
CA ARG A 242 -4.90 -12.35 -7.81
C ARG A 242 -3.67 -12.83 -7.02
N PRO A 243 -3.86 -13.60 -5.95
CA PRO A 243 -2.77 -14.03 -5.06
C PRO A 243 -1.74 -14.94 -5.72
N THR A 244 -2.08 -15.54 -6.86
CA THR A 244 -1.21 -16.42 -7.67
C THR A 244 -1.03 -15.91 -9.10
N ALA A 245 -1.42 -14.65 -9.40
CA ALA A 245 -1.54 -14.10 -10.75
C ALA A 245 -2.51 -14.89 -11.67
N GLU A 246 -3.37 -15.72 -11.11
CA GLU A 246 -4.36 -16.55 -11.81
C GLU A 246 -5.78 -16.18 -11.41
N TRP A 247 -6.72 -16.30 -12.34
CA TRP A 247 -8.14 -16.02 -12.08
C TRP A 247 -8.82 -17.03 -11.16
N SER A 248 -8.30 -18.26 -11.09
CA SER A 248 -8.87 -19.35 -10.28
C SER A 248 -8.94 -19.05 -8.78
N LYS A 249 -8.06 -18.17 -8.29
CA LYS A 249 -8.01 -17.74 -6.88
C LYS A 249 -8.22 -16.22 -6.70
N SER A 250 -8.75 -15.57 -7.74
CA SER A 250 -8.95 -14.11 -7.71
C SER A 250 -10.03 -13.69 -6.72
N ARG A 251 -9.84 -12.52 -6.12
CA ARG A 251 -10.85 -11.80 -5.38
C ARG A 251 -11.16 -10.49 -6.11
N THR A 252 -12.41 -10.34 -6.53
CA THR A 252 -12.89 -9.12 -7.21
C THR A 252 -13.97 -8.44 -6.38
N GLN A 253 -13.95 -7.11 -6.35
CA GLN A 253 -14.95 -6.28 -5.67
C GLN A 253 -15.51 -5.26 -6.65
N TYR A 254 -16.83 -5.10 -6.60
CA TYR A 254 -17.57 -4.02 -7.24
C TYR A 254 -18.16 -3.18 -6.12
N GLU A 255 -17.70 -1.97 -5.99
CA GLU A 255 -18.06 -1.09 -4.89
C GLU A 255 -18.76 0.15 -5.42
N ILE A 256 -19.83 0.52 -4.76
CA ILE A 256 -20.54 1.79 -4.98
C ILE A 256 -20.73 2.45 -3.63
N GLY A 257 -20.73 3.77 -3.59
CA GLY A 257 -20.93 4.50 -2.36
C GLY A 257 -21.26 5.96 -2.58
N ALA A 258 -21.45 6.63 -1.47
CA ALA A 258 -21.63 8.06 -1.42
C ALA A 258 -20.96 8.61 -0.16
N ASP A 259 -20.54 9.87 -0.24
CA ASP A 259 -20.10 10.62 0.93
C ASP A 259 -20.86 11.92 1.09
N TYR A 260 -20.92 12.40 2.32
CA TYR A 260 -21.42 13.72 2.69
C TYR A 260 -20.38 14.46 3.52
N VAL A 261 -19.89 15.56 2.99
CA VAL A 261 -18.93 16.46 3.64
C VAL A 261 -19.70 17.55 4.39
N PHE A 262 -19.81 17.45 5.70
CA PHE A 262 -20.41 18.48 6.55
C PHE A 262 -19.52 19.70 6.65
N HIS A 263 -18.23 19.46 6.86
CA HIS A 263 -17.19 20.45 7.00
C HIS A 263 -15.88 19.84 6.48
N LYS A 264 -14.88 20.67 6.16
CA LYS A 264 -13.55 20.22 5.69
C LYS A 264 -12.86 19.17 6.58
N ASN A 265 -13.28 19.08 7.85
CA ASN A 265 -12.73 18.16 8.85
C ASN A 265 -13.71 17.06 9.26
N PHE A 266 -14.90 16.99 8.66
CA PHE A 266 -15.93 16.03 9.06
C PHE A 266 -16.73 15.56 7.86
N GLN A 267 -16.70 14.26 7.61
CA GLN A 267 -17.47 13.60 6.55
C GLN A 267 -18.01 12.25 7.00
N ILE A 268 -19.07 11.80 6.34
CA ILE A 268 -19.62 10.46 6.48
C ILE A 268 -19.55 9.78 5.12
N ASN A 269 -19.07 8.55 5.10
CA ASN A 269 -19.03 7.67 3.94
C ASN A 269 -19.99 6.49 4.17
N ALA A 270 -20.69 6.07 3.13
CA ALA A 270 -21.47 4.84 3.09
C ALA A 270 -21.16 4.08 1.81
N GLU A 271 -20.85 2.79 1.92
CA GLU A 271 -20.39 1.96 0.81
C GLU A 271 -21.08 0.60 0.81
N PHE A 272 -21.36 0.10 -0.37
CA PHE A 272 -21.81 -1.25 -0.63
C PHE A 272 -20.83 -1.94 -1.56
N ALA A 273 -20.39 -3.13 -1.21
CA ALA A 273 -19.51 -3.96 -2.03
C ALA A 273 -20.15 -5.31 -2.36
N ARG A 274 -20.12 -5.68 -3.61
CA ARG A 274 -20.34 -7.04 -4.08
C ARG A 274 -19.00 -7.70 -4.32
N ILE A 275 -18.71 -8.77 -3.58
CA ILE A 275 -17.43 -9.46 -3.59
C ILE A 275 -17.59 -10.85 -4.19
N ASN A 276 -16.65 -11.20 -5.10
CA ASN A 276 -16.46 -12.57 -5.58
C ASN A 276 -15.04 -12.99 -5.17
N ASP A 277 -14.94 -13.86 -4.16
CA ASP A 277 -13.68 -14.42 -3.65
C ASP A 277 -13.61 -15.89 -3.98
N ARG A 278 -12.88 -16.24 -5.02
CA ARG A 278 -12.77 -17.61 -5.52
C ARG A 278 -11.94 -18.54 -4.63
N SER A 279 -11.29 -18.01 -3.60
CA SER A 279 -10.62 -18.83 -2.58
C SER A 279 -11.58 -19.47 -1.58
N LEU A 280 -12.83 -18.98 -1.51
CA LEU A 280 -13.84 -19.43 -0.57
C LEU A 280 -14.81 -20.45 -1.21
N ALA A 281 -15.31 -21.39 -0.43
CA ALA A 281 -16.35 -22.32 -0.89
C ALA A 281 -17.63 -21.60 -1.34
N LYS A 282 -18.04 -20.56 -0.61
CA LYS A 282 -19.11 -19.63 -0.99
C LYS A 282 -18.50 -18.35 -1.52
N HIS A 283 -18.25 -18.30 -2.82
CA HIS A 283 -17.50 -17.22 -3.46
C HIS A 283 -18.11 -15.83 -3.34
N ASN A 284 -19.44 -15.73 -3.40
CA ASN A 284 -20.11 -14.43 -3.51
C ASN A 284 -20.72 -13.99 -2.18
N TYR A 285 -20.41 -12.79 -1.77
CA TYR A 285 -21.03 -12.15 -0.60
C TYR A 285 -21.10 -10.63 -0.78
N ASN A 286 -21.88 -9.98 0.07
CA ASN A 286 -22.01 -8.53 0.08
C ASN A 286 -21.43 -7.98 1.38
N MET A 287 -20.96 -6.73 1.33
CA MET A 287 -20.49 -5.97 2.46
C MET A 287 -21.14 -4.58 2.42
N VAL A 288 -21.46 -4.06 3.57
CA VAL A 288 -21.93 -2.68 3.75
C VAL A 288 -21.06 -2.06 4.82
N ASP A 289 -20.48 -0.93 4.50
CA ASP A 289 -19.61 -0.18 5.39
C ASP A 289 -20.12 1.24 5.57
N VAL A 290 -20.03 1.75 6.80
CA VAL A 290 -20.31 3.15 7.12
C VAL A 290 -19.16 3.67 7.96
N GLU A 291 -18.58 4.77 7.53
CA GLU A 291 -17.45 5.42 8.20
C GLU A 291 -17.76 6.87 8.53
N ILE A 292 -17.28 7.30 9.68
CA ILE A 292 -17.28 8.70 10.08
C ILE A 292 -15.83 9.14 10.17
N ASP A 293 -15.46 10.07 9.32
CA ASP A 293 -14.12 10.65 9.31
C ASP A 293 -14.08 11.98 10.04
N PHE A 294 -13.13 12.10 10.93
CA PHE A 294 -12.89 13.34 11.66
C PHE A 294 -11.41 13.71 11.63
N ARG A 295 -11.10 14.92 11.13
CA ARG A 295 -9.73 15.44 11.06
C ARG A 295 -9.54 16.58 12.07
N PHE A 296 -8.56 16.42 12.94
CA PHE A 296 -8.16 17.41 13.95
C PHE A 296 -7.16 18.43 13.42
#